data_478223ff054451a56bea06377b1447da
#
_entry.id   478223ff054451a56bea06377b1447da
#
_cell.length_a   1.000
_cell.length_b   1.000
_cell.length_c   1.000
_cell.angle_alpha   90.00
_cell.angle_beta   90.00
_cell.angle_gamma   90.00
#
_symmetry.space_group_name_H-M   'P 1'
#
loop_
_entity.id
_entity.type
_entity.pdbx_description
1 polymer ?
#
loop_
_entity_poly.entity_id
_entity_poly.type
_entity_poly.pdbx_seq_one_letter_code
_entity_poly.pdbx_strand_id
1 'polypeptide(L)'
;MKYFHDDILKQLEGCGGDTKKLLEENKNLNYLYATAPHREAVIEWIDFEKGSKILVIAPASLEIVKRLLSNEKQIYVLDDENFLDLYRYKFNSSNNLYLYQKLEELTSREINFDYIAIIGESDYDADYLLENLKPHIHEQSRIIFACDNSCGLKYLCGAKSDSKVFSRKGIKSMFEKHGFNELNWYYPIPDYRMTNVIYSERSTPKKGDLATLVAVYDYPVIEQVNVAKKFEEINEAGNFENFANSFLIITGADTGIDYIKYNYHRKEKYRIRTSIEKKDGKKYVVKKALSEEGIEHIRSFEQKRKLLMSENDLLDYIEADISADGYIAKFDFIEGENLANSLINSIKSGEDYVQKIKAAFNTIDRGKSISNIDAIFENFLIKDGKFIGIDYEWVDEKQPLIFTRYRALNEFYKNAKVELNISKEEFLAKFDIGIEDKEFCEKLESDFQQKVHGDNQRLYFDKYITELKSLDKLLEIEKEKPLLLRKQAMLEDELEEKLEVIRQIREVKRLTDNHVKNLETMIDMLRAESTKQDVVIQKLMKQGVFVYKLKIKIRNFIDKRYPVGTEKRKRLSFYRMALRNPLKYLSKIMSKEGRNLLDGYMKIGPIYQDYGKLKFEVFEKPK
;
A
#
# COMPACT_ATOMS: atom_id res chain seq x y z
N MET A 1 -5.79 0.59 15.44
CA MET A 1 -4.31 0.43 15.36
C MET A 1 -3.63 0.04 16.69
N LYS A 2 -4.30 -0.60 17.61
CA LYS A 2 -3.73 -1.04 18.92
C LYS A 2 -2.65 -2.14 18.85
N TYR A 3 -2.14 -2.48 17.67
CA TYR A 3 -1.14 -3.55 17.48
C TYR A 3 0.24 -3.04 17.07
N PHE A 4 0.47 -1.73 17.14
CA PHE A 4 1.77 -1.14 16.94
C PHE A 4 2.58 -1.21 18.22
N HIS A 5 3.16 -2.36 18.54
CA HIS A 5 3.93 -2.48 19.76
C HIS A 5 5.41 -2.65 19.47
N ASP A 6 6.19 -1.88 20.21
CA ASP A 6 7.61 -2.04 20.61
C ASP A 6 8.63 -2.47 19.54
N ASP A 7 8.19 -2.83 18.32
CA ASP A 7 9.06 -3.48 17.35
C ASP A 7 9.50 -2.59 16.17
N ILE A 8 8.68 -1.58 15.76
CA ILE A 8 9.01 -0.79 14.56
C ILE A 8 10.28 0.02 14.73
N LEU A 9 10.47 0.68 15.86
CA LEU A 9 11.69 1.45 16.15
C LEU A 9 12.90 0.53 16.16
N LYS A 10 12.82 -0.58 16.88
CA LYS A 10 13.89 -1.58 16.97
C LYS A 10 14.24 -2.18 15.61
N GLN A 11 13.23 -2.49 14.78
CA GLN A 11 13.44 -3.00 13.43
C GLN A 11 14.07 -1.93 12.53
N LEU A 12 13.64 -0.68 12.65
CA LEU A 12 14.21 0.43 11.89
C LEU A 12 15.66 0.70 12.30
N GLU A 13 15.97 0.64 13.60
CA GLU A 13 17.35 0.71 14.11
C GLU A 13 18.21 -0.42 13.55
N GLY A 14 17.68 -1.65 13.51
CA GLY A 14 18.34 -2.82 12.90
C GLY A 14 18.63 -2.64 11.40
N CYS A 15 17.81 -1.84 10.71
CA CYS A 15 18.02 -1.45 9.31
C CYS A 15 18.89 -0.21 9.15
N GLY A 16 19.49 0.33 10.23
CA GLY A 16 20.30 1.56 10.19
C GLY A 16 19.48 2.82 9.90
N GLY A 17 18.20 2.83 10.22
CA GLY A 17 17.27 3.95 9.95
C GLY A 17 16.75 4.00 8.50
N ASP A 18 17.05 2.99 7.68
CA ASP A 18 16.59 2.90 6.29
C ASP A 18 15.18 2.30 6.22
N THR A 19 14.19 3.14 5.93
CA THR A 19 12.77 2.75 5.82
C THR A 19 12.49 1.84 4.62
N LYS A 20 13.24 1.99 3.53
CA LYS A 20 13.11 1.13 2.36
C LYS A 20 13.58 -0.28 2.67
N LYS A 21 14.75 -0.40 3.31
CA LYS A 21 15.30 -1.68 3.77
C LYS A 21 14.36 -2.35 4.76
N LEU A 22 13.77 -1.60 5.70
CA LEU A 22 12.76 -2.11 6.63
C LEU A 22 11.60 -2.79 5.89
N LEU A 23 11.06 -2.14 4.85
CA LEU A 23 9.95 -2.67 4.05
C LEU A 23 10.37 -3.84 3.15
N GLU A 24 11.62 -3.88 2.70
CA GLU A 24 12.16 -5.01 1.92
C GLU A 24 12.30 -6.27 2.77
N GLU A 25 12.77 -6.14 4.00
CA GLU A 25 12.99 -7.25 4.93
C GLU A 25 11.69 -7.72 5.61
N ASN A 26 10.72 -6.82 5.81
CA ASN A 26 9.51 -7.10 6.59
C ASN A 26 8.23 -6.79 5.81
N LYS A 27 7.43 -7.82 5.56
CA LYS A 27 6.06 -7.67 5.06
C LYS A 27 5.11 -7.36 6.22
N ASN A 28 5.03 -6.11 6.62
CA ASN A 28 4.13 -5.67 7.68
C ASN A 28 3.38 -4.40 7.22
N LEU A 29 2.05 -4.49 7.15
CA LEU A 29 1.20 -3.38 6.72
C LEU A 29 1.37 -2.16 7.62
N ASN A 30 1.63 -2.38 8.91
CA ASN A 30 1.85 -1.30 9.86
C ASN A 30 3.16 -0.54 9.55
N TYR A 31 4.23 -1.26 9.18
CA TYR A 31 5.47 -0.60 8.77
C TYR A 31 5.29 0.18 7.48
N LEU A 32 4.48 -0.33 6.54
CA LEU A 32 4.10 0.40 5.35
C LEU A 32 3.39 1.72 5.69
N TYR A 33 2.38 1.68 6.56
CA TYR A 33 1.66 2.88 6.98
C TYR A 33 2.54 3.87 7.74
N ALA A 34 3.51 3.40 8.52
CA ALA A 34 4.41 4.30 9.25
C ALA A 34 5.47 4.96 8.36
N THR A 35 5.88 4.32 7.25
CA THR A 35 7.11 4.72 6.53
C THR A 35 6.96 4.89 5.02
N ALA A 36 5.82 4.55 4.42
CA ALA A 36 5.63 4.68 2.98
C ALA A 36 5.51 6.16 2.55
N PRO A 37 6.19 6.56 1.46
CA PRO A 37 6.10 7.94 0.95
C PRO A 37 4.68 8.37 0.58
N HIS A 38 3.79 7.43 0.24
CA HIS A 38 2.37 7.68 -0.04
C HIS A 38 1.63 8.39 1.10
N ARG A 39 2.15 8.28 2.34
CA ARG A 39 1.53 8.87 3.54
C ARG A 39 1.51 10.40 3.50
N GLU A 40 2.53 11.03 2.91
CA GLU A 40 2.57 12.49 2.80
C GLU A 40 1.54 13.04 1.80
N ALA A 41 1.03 12.21 0.86
CA ALA A 41 0.10 12.63 -0.17
C ALA A 41 -1.15 13.33 0.37
N VAL A 42 -1.59 12.97 1.56
CA VAL A 42 -2.78 13.56 2.19
C VAL A 42 -2.60 15.05 2.51
N ILE A 43 -1.35 15.52 2.69
CA ILE A 43 -1.01 16.90 3.07
C ILE A 43 -0.01 17.60 2.14
N GLU A 44 0.69 16.85 1.25
CA GLU A 44 1.78 17.39 0.42
C GLU A 44 1.33 18.57 -0.45
N TRP A 45 0.12 18.53 -0.92
CA TRP A 45 -0.47 19.52 -1.82
C TRP A 45 -1.01 20.77 -1.12
N ILE A 46 -1.10 20.76 0.21
CA ILE A 46 -1.58 21.88 0.99
C ILE A 46 -0.45 22.91 1.12
N ASP A 47 -0.72 24.11 0.72
CA ASP A 47 0.24 25.22 0.82
C ASP A 47 0.18 25.82 2.23
N PHE A 48 1.02 25.29 3.11
CA PHE A 48 1.16 25.81 4.47
C PHE A 48 2.02 27.07 4.47
N GLU A 49 1.55 28.13 5.05
CA GLU A 49 2.26 29.39 5.14
C GLU A 49 3.59 29.26 5.88
N LYS A 50 4.58 30.03 5.42
CA LYS A 50 5.91 30.08 6.03
C LYS A 50 5.81 30.66 7.45
N GLY A 51 6.49 30.04 8.42
CA GLY A 51 6.46 30.45 9.82
C GLY A 51 5.22 29.99 10.61
N SER A 52 4.27 29.29 9.97
CA SER A 52 3.05 28.83 10.62
C SER A 52 3.30 27.80 11.73
N LYS A 53 2.38 27.78 12.69
CA LYS A 53 2.30 26.77 13.75
C LYS A 53 1.29 25.71 13.35
N ILE A 54 1.75 24.48 13.18
CA ILE A 54 0.94 23.36 12.72
C ILE A 54 0.85 22.33 13.84
N LEU A 55 -0.35 22.02 14.30
CA LEU A 55 -0.63 20.88 15.14
C LEU A 55 -1.02 19.68 14.27
N VAL A 56 -0.36 18.56 14.47
CA VAL A 56 -0.71 17.30 13.81
C VAL A 56 -1.09 16.26 14.86
N ILE A 57 -2.26 15.68 14.72
CA ILE A 57 -2.81 14.71 15.67
C ILE A 57 -2.88 13.34 15.01
N ALA A 58 -2.27 12.37 15.65
CA ALA A 58 -2.20 10.96 15.26
C ALA A 58 -1.76 10.73 13.80
N PRO A 59 -0.68 11.40 13.30
CA PRO A 59 -0.21 11.17 11.95
C PRO A 59 0.24 9.72 11.72
N ALA A 60 0.74 9.07 12.75
CA ALA A 60 1.24 7.69 12.71
C ALA A 60 2.15 7.41 11.49
N SER A 61 2.97 8.40 11.11
CA SER A 61 3.79 8.34 9.89
C SER A 61 5.01 9.26 9.95
N LEU A 62 6.17 8.70 9.63
CA LEU A 62 7.41 9.46 9.46
C LEU A 62 7.32 10.46 8.32
N GLU A 63 6.71 10.10 7.20
CA GLU A 63 6.71 10.92 5.99
C GLU A 63 5.81 12.15 6.15
N ILE A 64 4.70 12.05 6.89
CA ILE A 64 3.85 13.21 7.21
C ILE A 64 4.65 14.22 8.05
N VAL A 65 5.30 13.78 9.12
CA VAL A 65 6.09 14.66 10.00
C VAL A 65 7.28 15.26 9.24
N LYS A 66 8.01 14.45 8.47
CA LYS A 66 9.12 14.88 7.61
C LYS A 66 8.67 15.98 6.63
N ARG A 67 7.52 15.80 5.99
CA ARG A 67 6.97 16.77 5.03
C ARG A 67 6.67 18.12 5.69
N LEU A 68 6.13 18.11 6.89
CA LEU A 68 5.81 19.33 7.62
C LEU A 68 7.05 20.04 8.17
N LEU A 69 8.08 19.30 8.54
CA LEU A 69 9.35 19.85 9.02
C LEU A 69 10.11 20.66 7.96
N SER A 70 9.83 20.44 6.68
CA SER A 70 10.35 21.29 5.61
C SER A 70 9.72 22.69 5.70
N ASN A 71 10.49 23.79 5.51
CA ASN A 71 10.02 25.19 5.40
C ASN A 71 9.71 25.95 6.70
N GLU A 72 10.69 26.10 7.61
CA GLU A 72 10.67 27.09 8.72
C GLU A 72 9.38 27.15 9.55
N LYS A 73 8.59 26.08 9.62
CA LYS A 73 7.35 25.99 10.39
C LYS A 73 7.63 25.47 11.80
N GLN A 74 6.71 25.70 12.73
CA GLN A 74 6.73 25.07 14.06
C GLN A 74 5.73 23.92 14.06
N ILE A 75 6.22 22.70 14.27
CA ILE A 75 5.42 21.49 14.17
C ILE A 75 5.19 20.91 15.57
N TYR A 76 3.93 20.80 15.93
CA TYR A 76 3.47 20.21 17.17
C TYR A 76 2.78 18.88 16.83
N VAL A 77 3.24 17.77 17.43
CA VAL A 77 2.70 16.44 17.16
C VAL A 77 2.13 15.87 18.44
N LEU A 78 0.88 15.46 18.39
CA LEU A 78 0.19 14.68 19.42
C LEU A 78 -0.02 13.27 18.88
N ASP A 79 0.70 12.28 19.44
CA ASP A 79 0.65 10.89 18.97
C ASP A 79 0.90 9.90 20.11
N ASP A 80 0.75 8.60 19.84
CA ASP A 80 1.14 7.52 20.74
C ASP A 80 2.66 7.53 20.99
N GLU A 81 3.07 7.11 22.20
CA GLU A 81 4.48 7.16 22.63
C GLU A 81 5.39 6.37 21.69
N ASN A 82 4.96 5.26 21.12
CA ASN A 82 5.76 4.48 20.19
C ASN A 82 6.10 5.28 18.92
N PHE A 83 5.15 6.09 18.42
CA PHE A 83 5.41 7.00 17.30
C PHE A 83 6.26 8.19 17.72
N LEU A 84 6.04 8.72 18.92
CA LEU A 84 6.87 9.81 19.44
C LEU A 84 8.34 9.38 19.54
N ASP A 85 8.63 8.16 19.99
CA ASP A 85 9.98 7.60 20.02
C ASP A 85 10.57 7.44 18.61
N LEU A 86 9.76 7.02 17.65
CA LEU A 86 10.16 6.94 16.25
C LEU A 86 10.52 8.32 15.69
N TYR A 87 9.73 9.36 16.02
CA TYR A 87 10.00 10.74 15.61
C TYR A 87 11.24 11.30 16.30
N ARG A 88 11.45 11.05 17.60
CA ARG A 88 12.67 11.41 18.34
C ARG A 88 13.91 10.80 17.70
N TYR A 89 13.84 9.52 17.33
CA TYR A 89 14.95 8.84 16.66
C TYR A 89 15.25 9.44 15.29
N LYS A 90 14.23 9.65 14.46
CA LYS A 90 14.43 10.06 13.06
C LYS A 90 14.72 11.55 12.89
N PHE A 91 14.17 12.41 13.75
CA PHE A 91 14.20 13.87 13.64
C PHE A 91 14.89 14.54 14.85
N ASN A 92 15.84 13.86 15.48
CA ASN A 92 16.55 14.31 16.69
C ASN A 92 17.27 15.67 16.54
N SER A 93 17.61 16.07 15.33
CA SER A 93 18.27 17.35 15.04
C SER A 93 17.30 18.51 14.74
N SER A 94 15.99 18.26 14.76
CA SER A 94 14.99 19.28 14.40
C SER A 94 14.62 20.13 15.61
N ASN A 95 14.96 21.41 15.58
CA ASN A 95 14.69 22.36 16.66
C ASN A 95 13.24 22.92 16.65
N ASN A 96 12.48 22.63 15.62
CA ASN A 96 11.13 23.13 15.37
C ASN A 96 10.05 22.04 15.51
N LEU A 97 10.38 20.89 16.09
CA LEU A 97 9.50 19.77 16.37
C LEU A 97 9.21 19.66 17.87
N TYR A 98 7.91 19.72 18.22
CA TYR A 98 7.41 19.62 19.59
C TYR A 98 6.50 18.41 19.69
N LEU A 99 6.82 17.47 20.59
CA LEU A 99 6.15 16.18 20.72
C LEU A 99 5.34 16.11 22.00
N TYR A 100 4.09 15.67 21.92
CA TYR A 100 3.15 15.55 23.04
C TYR A 100 2.47 14.18 23.00
N GLN A 101 2.36 13.56 24.17
CA GLN A 101 1.62 12.31 24.34
C GLN A 101 0.17 12.57 24.74
N LYS A 102 -0.09 13.64 25.47
CA LYS A 102 -1.41 13.96 26.01
C LYS A 102 -1.90 15.31 25.54
N LEU A 103 -3.20 15.38 25.24
CA LEU A 103 -3.85 16.60 24.82
C LEU A 103 -3.73 17.70 25.89
N GLU A 104 -3.84 17.34 27.16
CA GLU A 104 -3.80 18.27 28.29
C GLU A 104 -2.45 18.98 28.42
N GLU A 105 -1.35 18.31 28.05
CA GLU A 105 -0.01 18.90 28.03
C GLU A 105 0.11 20.00 26.98
N LEU A 106 -0.56 19.83 25.85
CA LEU A 106 -0.60 20.78 24.76
C LEU A 106 -1.56 21.94 25.07
N THR A 107 -2.78 21.65 25.54
CA THR A 107 -3.83 22.64 25.81
C THR A 107 -3.55 23.48 27.05
N SER A 108 -2.64 23.06 27.93
CA SER A 108 -2.17 23.88 29.05
C SER A 108 -1.26 25.04 28.63
N ARG A 109 -0.87 25.11 27.35
CA ARG A 109 0.03 26.15 26.81
C ARG A 109 -0.78 27.19 26.03
N GLU A 110 -0.40 28.44 26.11
CA GLU A 110 -0.99 29.52 25.31
C GLU A 110 -0.41 29.51 23.88
N ILE A 111 -0.85 28.53 23.06
CA ILE A 111 -0.42 28.39 21.66
C ILE A 111 -1.65 28.52 20.77
N ASN A 112 -1.62 29.39 19.78
CA ASN A 112 -2.57 29.42 18.71
C ASN A 112 -1.98 28.73 17.46
N PHE A 113 -2.76 27.89 16.81
CA PHE A 113 -2.36 27.14 15.63
C PHE A 113 -2.96 27.76 14.37
N ASP A 114 -2.15 27.91 13.35
CA ASP A 114 -2.60 28.31 12.02
C ASP A 114 -3.28 27.13 11.29
N TYR A 115 -2.76 25.93 11.56
CA TYR A 115 -3.31 24.69 11.01
C TYR A 115 -3.40 23.60 12.08
N ILE A 116 -4.52 22.87 12.08
CA ILE A 116 -4.71 21.69 12.89
C ILE A 116 -5.03 20.52 11.96
N ALA A 117 -4.13 19.57 11.83
CA ALA A 117 -4.27 18.38 10.99
C ALA A 117 -4.58 17.16 11.84
N ILE A 118 -5.80 16.65 11.79
CA ILE A 118 -6.21 15.40 12.43
C ILE A 118 -6.19 14.33 11.34
N ILE A 119 -5.13 13.50 11.33
CA ILE A 119 -4.85 12.56 10.23
C ILE A 119 -4.66 11.17 10.82
N GLY A 120 -5.74 10.44 11.01
CA GLY A 120 -5.67 9.08 11.52
C GLY A 120 -6.51 8.84 12.75
N GLU A 121 -6.19 7.76 13.44
CA GLU A 121 -6.93 7.25 14.58
C GLU A 121 -6.29 7.74 15.89
N SER A 122 -6.81 8.83 16.40
CA SER A 122 -6.47 9.31 17.74
C SER A 122 -7.21 8.51 18.81
N ASP A 123 -6.64 8.36 20.00
CA ASP A 123 -7.36 7.86 21.18
C ASP A 123 -8.50 8.79 21.60
N TYR A 124 -8.38 10.06 21.23
CA TYR A 124 -9.42 11.06 21.49
C TYR A 124 -10.52 11.01 20.44
N ASP A 125 -11.75 11.27 20.85
CA ASP A 125 -12.87 11.46 19.93
C ASP A 125 -12.70 12.79 19.17
N ALA A 126 -13.10 12.83 17.89
CA ALA A 126 -12.92 14.02 17.05
C ALA A 126 -13.73 15.25 17.56
N ASP A 127 -14.95 15.03 18.05
CA ASP A 127 -15.78 16.07 18.65
C ASP A 127 -15.14 16.62 19.92
N TYR A 128 -14.57 15.73 20.76
CA TYR A 128 -13.80 16.12 21.94
C TYR A 128 -12.53 16.90 21.59
N LEU A 129 -11.80 16.50 20.54
CA LEU A 129 -10.64 17.26 20.07
C LEU A 129 -11.02 18.66 19.65
N LEU A 130 -12.07 18.82 18.83
CA LEU A 130 -12.52 20.13 18.34
C LEU A 130 -12.94 21.04 19.50
N GLU A 131 -13.63 20.52 20.51
CA GLU A 131 -14.03 21.30 21.69
C GLU A 131 -12.84 21.79 22.50
N ASN A 132 -11.87 20.91 22.78
CA ASN A 132 -10.70 21.26 23.61
C ASN A 132 -9.67 22.11 22.87
N LEU A 133 -9.64 22.05 21.55
CA LEU A 133 -8.73 22.86 20.73
C LEU A 133 -9.32 24.23 20.36
N LYS A 134 -10.59 24.48 20.64
CA LYS A 134 -11.26 25.75 20.34
C LYS A 134 -10.51 26.98 20.89
N PRO A 135 -9.95 26.98 22.12
CA PRO A 135 -9.16 28.11 22.63
C PRO A 135 -7.83 28.35 21.85
N HIS A 136 -7.39 27.38 21.06
CA HIS A 136 -6.13 27.39 20.31
C HIS A 136 -6.34 27.70 18.81
N ILE A 137 -7.56 28.09 18.42
CA ILE A 137 -7.98 28.37 17.06
C ILE A 137 -8.27 29.88 16.95
N HIS A 138 -7.78 30.52 15.90
CA HIS A 138 -8.12 31.89 15.52
C HIS A 138 -8.94 31.90 14.22
N GLU A 139 -9.46 33.03 13.84
CA GLU A 139 -10.40 33.20 12.71
C GLU A 139 -9.83 32.66 11.36
N GLN A 140 -8.51 32.73 11.19
CA GLN A 140 -7.84 32.27 9.97
C GLN A 140 -7.34 30.83 10.07
N SER A 141 -7.48 30.18 11.23
CA SER A 141 -7.03 28.80 11.42
C SER A 141 -7.80 27.84 10.51
N ARG A 142 -7.09 26.86 9.96
CA ARG A 142 -7.68 25.81 9.13
C ARG A 142 -7.55 24.45 9.81
N ILE A 143 -8.63 23.71 9.80
CA ILE A 143 -8.65 22.31 10.23
C ILE A 143 -8.59 21.43 9.00
N ILE A 144 -7.67 20.48 9.02
CA ILE A 144 -7.49 19.42 8.02
C ILE A 144 -7.89 18.13 8.72
N PHE A 145 -8.94 17.48 8.25
CA PHE A 145 -9.49 16.28 8.86
C PHE A 145 -9.54 15.13 7.87
N ALA A 146 -8.72 14.09 8.08
CA ALA A 146 -8.71 12.90 7.26
C ALA A 146 -9.21 11.69 8.06
N CYS A 147 -10.24 11.03 7.55
CA CYS A 147 -10.88 9.90 8.23
C CYS A 147 -11.50 8.91 7.25
N ASP A 148 -11.78 7.72 7.75
CA ASP A 148 -12.52 6.70 7.01
C ASP A 148 -14.03 7.03 6.96
N ASN A 149 -14.63 6.73 5.81
CA ASN A 149 -16.06 6.86 5.60
C ASN A 149 -16.78 5.59 6.06
N SER A 150 -17.72 5.71 7.00
CA SER A 150 -18.54 4.59 7.49
C SER A 150 -19.38 3.92 6.37
N CYS A 151 -19.68 4.65 5.29
CA CYS A 151 -20.35 4.15 4.11
C CYS A 151 -19.37 3.79 2.98
N GLY A 152 -18.05 3.83 3.25
CA GLY A 152 -17.03 3.54 2.26
C GLY A 152 -17.21 2.16 1.64
N LEU A 153 -17.07 2.07 0.32
CA LEU A 153 -17.30 0.83 -0.42
C LEU A 153 -16.44 -0.32 0.11
N LYS A 154 -15.22 -0.05 0.58
CA LYS A 154 -14.34 -1.06 1.17
C LYS A 154 -15.01 -1.82 2.32
N TYR A 155 -15.77 -1.14 3.18
CA TYR A 155 -16.48 -1.77 4.30
C TYR A 155 -17.68 -2.58 3.83
N LEU A 156 -18.40 -2.10 2.81
CA LEU A 156 -19.49 -2.85 2.18
C LEU A 156 -18.99 -4.09 1.43
N CYS A 157 -17.72 -4.09 1.03
CA CYS A 157 -17.06 -5.22 0.36
C CYS A 157 -16.31 -6.14 1.32
N GLY A 158 -16.42 -5.94 2.64
CA GLY A 158 -15.92 -6.88 3.65
C GLY A 158 -14.64 -6.46 4.38
N ALA A 159 -14.13 -5.24 4.18
CA ALA A 159 -13.06 -4.72 5.03
C ALA A 159 -13.56 -4.57 6.47
N LYS A 160 -12.72 -4.93 7.44
CA LYS A 160 -13.06 -4.71 8.85
C LYS A 160 -12.84 -3.26 9.24
N SER A 161 -13.77 -2.72 10.00
CA SER A 161 -13.62 -1.43 10.65
C SER A 161 -13.36 -1.64 12.15
N ASP A 162 -12.10 -1.58 12.53
CA ASP A 162 -11.70 -1.47 13.94
C ASP A 162 -11.48 0.00 14.34
N SER A 163 -11.70 0.92 13.39
CA SER A 163 -11.39 2.34 13.48
C SER A 163 -12.62 3.22 13.69
N LYS A 164 -12.39 4.43 14.19
CA LYS A 164 -13.39 5.48 14.22
C LYS A 164 -13.74 5.89 12.80
N VAL A 165 -14.95 5.56 12.37
CA VAL A 165 -15.47 5.86 11.03
C VAL A 165 -16.58 6.90 11.13
N PHE A 166 -16.69 7.75 10.12
CA PHE A 166 -17.63 8.86 10.11
C PHE A 166 -18.47 8.83 8.84
N SER A 167 -19.75 9.15 8.95
CA SER A 167 -20.55 9.44 7.76
C SER A 167 -20.37 10.90 7.33
N ARG A 168 -20.56 11.19 6.04
CA ARG A 168 -20.50 12.57 5.52
C ARG A 168 -21.42 13.52 6.31
N LYS A 169 -22.65 13.09 6.60
CA LYS A 169 -23.60 13.85 7.41
C LYS A 169 -23.09 14.07 8.84
N GLY A 170 -22.52 13.04 9.46
CA GLY A 170 -21.97 13.13 10.81
C GLY A 170 -20.84 14.15 10.91
N ILE A 171 -19.91 14.12 9.96
CA ILE A 171 -18.81 15.09 9.89
C ILE A 171 -19.36 16.51 9.74
N LYS A 172 -20.28 16.72 8.77
CA LYS A 172 -20.87 18.04 8.54
C LYS A 172 -21.50 18.59 9.82
N SER A 173 -22.34 17.79 10.50
CA SER A 173 -22.98 18.22 11.75
C SER A 173 -21.98 18.48 12.87
N MET A 174 -20.91 17.70 12.97
CA MET A 174 -19.85 17.89 13.95
C MET A 174 -19.11 19.22 13.72
N PHE A 175 -18.71 19.51 12.50
CA PHE A 175 -18.01 20.75 12.17
C PHE A 175 -18.91 21.99 12.33
N GLU A 176 -20.18 21.92 11.89
CA GLU A 176 -21.19 22.99 12.10
C GLU A 176 -21.42 23.30 13.58
N LYS A 177 -21.48 22.26 14.44
CA LYS A 177 -21.58 22.39 15.91
C LYS A 177 -20.43 23.24 16.48
N HIS A 178 -19.21 23.11 15.93
CA HIS A 178 -18.03 23.84 16.36
C HIS A 178 -17.81 25.17 15.61
N GLY A 179 -18.75 25.58 14.76
CA GLY A 179 -18.73 26.86 14.07
C GLY A 179 -18.01 26.85 12.70
N PHE A 180 -17.63 25.69 12.18
CA PHE A 180 -17.03 25.57 10.86
C PHE A 180 -18.11 25.23 9.82
N ASN A 181 -18.55 26.26 9.07
CA ASN A 181 -19.62 26.13 8.08
C ASN A 181 -19.08 25.93 6.64
N GLU A 182 -17.86 26.38 6.38
CA GLU A 182 -17.21 26.26 5.07
C GLU A 182 -16.30 25.02 5.08
N LEU A 183 -16.70 23.97 4.37
CA LEU A 183 -16.00 22.69 4.29
C LEU A 183 -15.66 22.37 2.84
N ASN A 184 -14.39 22.23 2.54
CA ASN A 184 -13.91 21.74 1.26
C ASN A 184 -13.72 20.22 1.36
N TRP A 185 -14.45 19.46 0.56
CA TRP A 185 -14.44 18.00 0.57
C TRP A 185 -13.54 17.43 -0.50
N TYR A 186 -12.69 16.51 -0.07
CA TYR A 186 -11.78 15.76 -0.91
C TYR A 186 -11.92 14.27 -0.62
N TYR A 187 -11.65 13.46 -1.64
CA TYR A 187 -11.85 12.01 -1.62
C TYR A 187 -10.54 11.31 -1.99
N PRO A 188 -9.67 10.98 -1.00
CA PRO A 188 -8.45 10.22 -1.23
C PRO A 188 -8.75 8.80 -1.69
N ILE A 189 -8.11 8.34 -2.75
CA ILE A 189 -8.23 7.00 -3.32
C ILE A 189 -6.85 6.32 -3.31
N PRO A 190 -6.74 5.05 -2.89
CA PRO A 190 -7.79 4.15 -2.39
C PRO A 190 -8.36 4.55 -1.03
N ASP A 191 -7.58 5.19 -0.18
CA ASP A 191 -7.98 5.83 1.06
C ASP A 191 -6.95 6.89 1.51
N TYR A 192 -7.20 7.56 2.65
CA TYR A 192 -6.31 8.63 3.16
C TYR A 192 -4.96 8.12 3.66
N ARG A 193 -4.80 6.80 3.93
CA ARG A 193 -3.54 6.22 4.42
C ARG A 193 -2.55 5.98 3.28
N MET A 194 -3.05 5.54 2.12
CA MET A 194 -2.20 5.19 0.96
C MET A 194 -2.70 5.89 -0.30
N THR A 195 -2.74 7.20 -0.23
CA THR A 195 -3.34 8.04 -1.26
C THR A 195 -2.52 8.08 -2.55
N ASN A 196 -3.14 7.72 -3.66
CA ASN A 196 -2.59 7.85 -5.01
C ASN A 196 -3.26 8.98 -5.80
N VAL A 197 -4.57 9.17 -5.57
CA VAL A 197 -5.38 10.19 -6.24
C VAL A 197 -6.28 10.85 -5.21
N ILE A 198 -6.49 12.14 -5.37
CA ILE A 198 -7.47 12.91 -4.58
C ILE A 198 -8.44 13.56 -5.55
N TYR A 199 -9.71 13.21 -5.44
CA TYR A 199 -10.81 13.88 -6.12
C TYR A 199 -11.41 14.95 -5.21
N SER A 200 -12.17 15.90 -5.79
CA SER A 200 -12.95 16.89 -5.06
C SER A 200 -14.41 16.86 -5.49
N GLU A 201 -15.27 17.61 -4.81
CA GLU A 201 -16.66 17.80 -5.24
C GLU A 201 -16.78 18.42 -6.65
N ARG A 202 -15.76 19.15 -7.11
CA ARG A 202 -15.72 19.78 -8.43
C ARG A 202 -15.15 18.89 -9.52
N SER A 203 -14.49 17.81 -9.15
CA SER A 203 -13.85 16.87 -10.08
C SER A 203 -13.97 15.45 -9.52
N THR A 204 -15.11 14.83 -9.73
CA THR A 204 -15.36 13.42 -9.41
C THR A 204 -14.75 12.51 -10.47
N PRO A 205 -14.53 11.21 -10.17
CA PRO A 205 -13.99 10.25 -11.15
C PRO A 205 -14.84 10.19 -12.42
N LYS A 206 -14.17 10.09 -13.55
CA LYS A 206 -14.82 9.74 -14.83
C LYS A 206 -14.88 8.23 -14.97
N LYS A 207 -15.67 7.77 -15.93
CA LYS A 207 -15.75 6.34 -16.26
C LYS A 207 -14.37 5.78 -16.61
N GLY A 208 -13.99 4.69 -15.95
CA GLY A 208 -12.71 4.01 -16.11
C GLY A 208 -11.62 4.48 -15.14
N ASP A 209 -11.74 5.66 -14.53
CA ASP A 209 -10.71 6.22 -13.64
C ASP A 209 -10.43 5.34 -12.43
N LEU A 210 -11.46 4.66 -11.91
CA LEU A 210 -11.36 3.83 -10.71
C LEU A 210 -10.99 2.36 -10.99
N ALA A 211 -10.95 1.96 -12.26
CA ALA A 211 -10.75 0.56 -12.65
C ALA A 211 -9.42 -0.04 -12.17
N THR A 212 -8.39 0.79 -11.97
CA THR A 212 -7.04 0.36 -11.57
C THR A 212 -6.55 0.97 -10.26
N LEU A 213 -7.33 1.86 -9.65
CA LEU A 213 -6.89 2.64 -8.48
C LEU A 213 -7.34 2.09 -7.14
N VAL A 214 -8.19 1.05 -7.16
CA VAL A 214 -8.84 0.53 -5.94
C VAL A 214 -8.05 -0.65 -5.40
N ALA A 215 -6.91 -0.37 -4.79
CA ALA A 215 -6.24 -1.36 -3.95
C ALA A 215 -6.81 -1.26 -2.52
N VAL A 216 -7.21 -2.38 -1.96
CA VAL A 216 -7.65 -2.44 -0.56
C VAL A 216 -6.51 -3.02 0.26
N TYR A 217 -5.94 -2.20 1.14
CA TYR A 217 -4.84 -2.59 2.02
C TYR A 217 -5.31 -3.15 3.37
N ASP A 218 -6.60 -2.97 3.72
CA ASP A 218 -7.16 -3.44 4.99
C ASP A 218 -7.34 -4.96 4.99
N TYR A 219 -6.89 -5.63 6.05
CA TYR A 219 -6.94 -7.08 6.24
C TYR A 219 -8.07 -7.49 7.17
N PRO A 220 -8.65 -8.69 6.97
CA PRO A 220 -8.70 -9.52 5.77
C PRO A 220 -9.79 -9.04 4.81
N VAL A 221 -9.47 -8.96 3.53
CA VAL A 221 -10.49 -8.64 2.51
C VAL A 221 -10.91 -9.91 1.79
N ILE A 222 -12.17 -10.29 1.98
CA ILE A 222 -12.83 -11.23 1.09
C ILE A 222 -13.70 -10.39 0.18
N GLU A 223 -13.29 -10.18 -1.08
CA GLU A 223 -14.13 -9.52 -2.05
C GLU A 223 -15.39 -10.35 -2.32
N GLN A 224 -16.50 -9.89 -1.80
CA GLN A 224 -17.81 -10.44 -2.15
C GLN A 224 -18.30 -9.92 -3.50
N VAL A 225 -17.72 -8.82 -3.97
CA VAL A 225 -18.04 -8.17 -5.25
C VAL A 225 -16.75 -7.62 -5.85
N ASN A 226 -16.72 -7.47 -7.18
CA ASN A 226 -15.63 -6.74 -7.83
C ASN A 226 -15.70 -5.26 -7.45
N VAL A 227 -14.81 -4.82 -6.55
CA VAL A 227 -14.81 -3.46 -5.97
C VAL A 227 -14.68 -2.40 -7.05
N ALA A 228 -13.77 -2.57 -8.01
CA ALA A 228 -13.57 -1.62 -9.09
C ALA A 228 -14.84 -1.45 -9.94
N LYS A 229 -15.46 -2.54 -10.34
CA LYS A 229 -16.73 -2.50 -11.09
C LYS A 229 -17.84 -1.85 -10.27
N LYS A 230 -17.92 -2.15 -8.98
CA LYS A 230 -18.94 -1.57 -8.10
C LYS A 230 -18.72 -0.07 -7.89
N PHE A 231 -17.46 0.40 -7.78
CA PHE A 231 -17.17 1.81 -7.75
C PHE A 231 -17.58 2.53 -9.04
N GLU A 232 -17.34 1.91 -10.20
CA GLU A 232 -17.78 2.48 -11.48
C GLU A 232 -19.32 2.61 -11.53
N GLU A 233 -20.07 1.57 -11.13
CA GLU A 233 -21.53 1.61 -11.07
C GLU A 233 -22.05 2.71 -10.13
N ILE A 234 -21.42 2.87 -8.96
CA ILE A 234 -21.75 3.91 -7.98
C ILE A 234 -21.43 5.30 -8.54
N ASN A 235 -20.33 5.44 -9.25
CA ASN A 235 -19.91 6.68 -9.88
C ASN A 235 -20.84 7.08 -11.01
N GLU A 236 -21.20 6.14 -11.89
CA GLU A 236 -22.18 6.36 -12.96
C GLU A 236 -23.58 6.75 -12.41
N ALA A 237 -23.93 6.25 -11.22
CA ALA A 237 -25.15 6.64 -10.51
C ALA A 237 -25.06 8.01 -9.79
N GLY A 238 -23.93 8.72 -9.88
CA GLY A 238 -23.71 10.02 -9.24
C GLY A 238 -23.59 9.96 -7.71
N ASN A 239 -23.16 8.82 -7.15
CA ASN A 239 -23.08 8.61 -5.71
C ASN A 239 -21.64 8.43 -5.18
N PHE A 240 -20.62 8.69 -5.99
CA PHE A 240 -19.21 8.50 -5.62
C PHE A 240 -18.87 9.13 -4.26
N GLU A 241 -19.27 10.37 -4.05
CA GLU A 241 -18.96 11.13 -2.84
C GLU A 241 -19.45 10.47 -1.54
N ASN A 242 -20.55 9.73 -1.59
CA ASN A 242 -21.11 9.05 -0.43
C ASN A 242 -20.44 7.72 -0.13
N PHE A 243 -19.81 7.09 -1.13
CA PHE A 243 -19.21 5.76 -1.04
C PHE A 243 -17.69 5.75 -1.19
N ALA A 244 -17.05 6.90 -1.38
CA ALA A 244 -15.59 7.02 -1.29
C ALA A 244 -15.10 6.44 0.05
N ASN A 245 -13.99 5.70 0.03
CA ASN A 245 -13.51 4.98 1.22
C ASN A 245 -13.11 5.90 2.37
N SER A 246 -12.69 7.11 2.05
CA SER A 246 -12.21 8.10 3.02
C SER A 246 -12.61 9.51 2.63
N PHE A 247 -12.60 10.37 3.62
CA PHE A 247 -12.76 11.82 3.45
C PHE A 247 -11.47 12.54 3.86
N LEU A 248 -11.19 13.62 3.18
CA LEU A 248 -10.25 14.64 3.60
C LEU A 248 -10.98 16.00 3.52
N ILE A 249 -11.14 16.64 4.64
CA ILE A 249 -11.89 17.90 4.76
C ILE A 249 -10.93 19.02 5.16
N ILE A 250 -11.06 20.17 4.51
CA ILE A 250 -10.33 21.39 4.87
C ILE A 250 -11.33 22.50 5.11
N THR A 251 -11.28 23.10 6.31
CA THR A 251 -12.17 24.22 6.66
C THR A 251 -11.72 25.54 6.03
N GLY A 252 -12.67 26.48 5.84
CA GLY A 252 -12.40 27.82 5.34
C GLY A 252 -12.35 27.91 3.82
N ALA A 253 -11.70 28.96 3.31
CA ALA A 253 -11.74 29.34 1.88
C ALA A 253 -11.31 28.18 0.95
N ASP A 254 -11.86 28.20 -0.26
CA ASP A 254 -11.53 27.25 -1.32
C ASP A 254 -10.02 27.20 -1.61
N THR A 255 -9.48 26.00 -1.68
CA THR A 255 -8.05 25.79 -1.99
C THR A 255 -7.73 26.04 -3.48
N GLY A 256 -8.75 26.06 -4.34
CA GLY A 256 -8.56 26.14 -5.79
C GLY A 256 -8.11 24.83 -6.45
N ILE A 257 -7.99 23.72 -5.72
CA ILE A 257 -7.54 22.43 -6.23
C ILE A 257 -8.75 21.54 -6.56
N ASP A 258 -8.84 21.10 -7.80
CA ASP A 258 -9.93 20.22 -8.26
C ASP A 258 -9.56 18.74 -8.22
N TYR A 259 -8.30 18.40 -8.54
CA TYR A 259 -7.83 17.02 -8.69
C TYR A 259 -6.34 16.93 -8.43
N ILE A 260 -5.90 15.79 -7.87
CA ILE A 260 -4.48 15.50 -7.63
C ILE A 260 -4.21 14.02 -7.92
N LYS A 261 -3.07 13.74 -8.55
CA LYS A 261 -2.55 12.38 -8.77
C LYS A 261 -1.07 12.33 -8.41
N TYR A 262 -0.68 11.28 -7.70
CA TYR A 262 0.69 11.01 -7.29
C TYR A 262 1.25 9.76 -7.96
N ASN A 263 2.56 9.76 -8.20
CA ASN A 263 3.29 8.66 -8.79
C ASN A 263 4.40 8.14 -7.85
N TYR A 264 4.07 7.89 -6.57
CA TYR A 264 5.05 7.43 -5.56
C TYR A 264 5.68 6.08 -5.86
N HIS A 265 5.03 5.25 -6.66
CA HIS A 265 5.56 3.96 -7.11
C HIS A 265 6.71 4.09 -8.12
N ARG A 266 6.97 5.28 -8.66
CA ARG A 266 8.12 5.54 -9.54
C ARG A 266 9.42 5.66 -8.73
N LYS A 267 10.58 5.50 -9.40
CA LYS A 267 11.87 5.91 -8.83
C LYS A 267 11.83 7.38 -8.45
N GLU A 268 12.55 7.77 -7.40
CA GLU A 268 12.47 9.10 -6.80
C GLU A 268 12.64 10.23 -7.82
N LYS A 269 13.60 10.09 -8.73
CA LYS A 269 13.85 11.06 -9.83
C LYS A 269 12.70 11.21 -10.84
N TYR A 270 11.64 10.39 -10.75
CA TYR A 270 10.47 10.44 -11.62
C TYR A 270 9.16 10.64 -10.83
N ARG A 271 9.28 10.84 -9.52
CA ARG A 271 8.11 11.08 -8.67
C ARG A 271 7.60 12.49 -8.86
N ILE A 272 6.37 12.59 -9.31
CA ILE A 272 5.68 13.85 -9.51
C ILE A 272 4.28 13.81 -8.91
N ARG A 273 3.79 14.98 -8.52
CA ARG A 273 2.38 15.28 -8.34
C ARG A 273 1.84 15.91 -9.61
N THR A 274 0.73 15.45 -10.11
CA THR A 274 -0.07 16.15 -11.14
C THR A 274 -1.34 16.67 -10.50
N SER A 275 -1.63 17.95 -10.62
CA SER A 275 -2.85 18.58 -10.09
C SER A 275 -3.59 19.39 -11.15
N ILE A 276 -4.91 19.50 -10.99
CA ILE A 276 -5.75 20.46 -11.72
C ILE A 276 -6.08 21.57 -10.73
N GLU A 277 -5.61 22.76 -11.02
CA GLU A 277 -5.69 23.92 -10.15
C GLU A 277 -6.46 25.05 -10.81
N LYS A 278 -7.25 25.78 -10.04
CA LYS A 278 -7.96 26.96 -10.47
C LYS A 278 -7.34 28.20 -9.81
N LYS A 279 -6.86 29.13 -10.62
CA LYS A 279 -6.31 30.40 -10.17
C LYS A 279 -6.83 31.52 -11.07
N ASP A 280 -7.32 32.60 -10.47
CA ASP A 280 -7.86 33.79 -11.18
C ASP A 280 -8.92 33.43 -12.25
N GLY A 281 -9.79 32.46 -11.93
CA GLY A 281 -10.83 31.97 -12.82
C GLY A 281 -10.39 31.03 -13.93
N LYS A 282 -9.08 30.81 -14.13
CA LYS A 282 -8.52 29.91 -15.12
C LYS A 282 -8.10 28.57 -14.48
N LYS A 283 -8.22 27.48 -15.24
CA LYS A 283 -7.73 26.16 -14.85
C LYS A 283 -6.35 25.89 -15.46
N TYR A 284 -5.53 25.19 -14.70
CA TYR A 284 -4.19 24.78 -15.09
C TYR A 284 -3.98 23.32 -14.71
N VAL A 285 -3.13 22.63 -15.48
CA VAL A 285 -2.53 21.37 -15.06
C VAL A 285 -1.14 21.69 -14.53
N VAL A 286 -0.85 21.26 -13.31
CA VAL A 286 0.45 21.51 -12.66
C VAL A 286 1.10 20.16 -12.38
N LYS A 287 2.33 19.97 -12.89
CA LYS A 287 3.18 18.84 -12.56
C LYS A 287 4.32 19.33 -11.67
N LYS A 288 4.47 18.76 -10.47
CA LYS A 288 5.46 19.17 -9.47
C LYS A 288 6.34 17.99 -9.09
N ALA A 289 7.66 18.19 -9.10
CA ALA A 289 8.60 17.24 -8.53
C ALA A 289 8.38 17.07 -7.03
N LEU A 290 8.40 15.82 -6.53
CA LEU A 290 8.22 15.53 -5.11
C LEU A 290 9.53 15.56 -4.31
N SER A 291 10.67 15.58 -5.02
CA SER A 291 12.01 15.68 -4.44
C SER A 291 12.95 16.44 -5.38
N GLU A 292 14.16 16.77 -4.92
CA GLU A 292 15.20 17.42 -5.72
C GLU A 292 15.61 16.56 -6.93
N GLU A 293 15.64 15.24 -6.77
CA GLU A 293 15.98 14.30 -7.84
C GLU A 293 14.99 14.37 -9.01
N GLY A 294 13.76 14.84 -8.77
CA GLY A 294 12.73 14.99 -9.81
C GLY A 294 12.84 16.27 -10.64
N ILE A 295 13.68 17.22 -10.25
CA ILE A 295 13.79 18.53 -10.92
C ILE A 295 14.19 18.38 -12.41
N GLU A 296 15.18 17.52 -12.69
CA GLU A 296 15.64 17.30 -14.06
C GLU A 296 14.54 16.71 -14.95
N HIS A 297 13.71 15.84 -14.38
CA HIS A 297 12.55 15.30 -15.08
C HIS A 297 11.54 16.41 -15.45
N ILE A 298 11.24 17.33 -14.55
CA ILE A 298 10.38 18.48 -14.83
C ILE A 298 10.99 19.41 -15.88
N ARG A 299 12.26 19.77 -15.75
CA ARG A 299 12.97 20.65 -16.71
C ARG A 299 13.01 20.06 -18.11
N SER A 300 13.00 18.73 -18.23
CA SER A 300 13.06 18.05 -19.52
C SER A 300 11.80 18.23 -20.38
N PHE A 301 10.65 18.66 -19.82
CA PHE A 301 9.40 18.80 -20.57
C PHE A 301 9.53 19.75 -21.77
N GLU A 302 10.09 20.92 -21.58
CA GLU A 302 10.23 21.89 -22.68
C GLU A 302 11.13 21.36 -23.81
N GLN A 303 12.23 20.70 -23.46
CA GLN A 303 13.13 20.09 -24.45
C GLN A 303 12.42 18.96 -25.21
N LYS A 304 11.70 18.10 -24.51
CA LYS A 304 10.93 17.00 -25.10
C LYS A 304 9.87 17.53 -26.06
N ARG A 305 9.14 18.58 -25.68
CA ARG A 305 8.17 19.24 -26.54
C ARG A 305 8.82 19.73 -27.84
N LYS A 306 9.93 20.48 -27.75
CA LYS A 306 10.66 21.00 -28.92
C LYS A 306 11.11 19.87 -29.83
N LEU A 307 11.62 18.78 -29.28
CA LEU A 307 12.02 17.60 -30.05
C LEU A 307 10.83 16.98 -30.78
N LEU A 308 9.71 16.74 -30.09
CA LEU A 308 8.51 16.15 -30.68
C LEU A 308 7.93 17.04 -31.80
N MET A 309 7.88 18.35 -31.58
CA MET A 309 7.41 19.31 -32.57
C MET A 309 8.33 19.38 -33.83
N SER A 310 9.63 19.18 -33.66
CA SER A 310 10.59 19.14 -34.79
C SER A 310 10.48 17.86 -35.62
N GLU A 311 9.97 16.78 -35.06
CA GLU A 311 9.84 15.48 -35.73
C GLU A 311 8.47 15.27 -36.40
N ASN A 312 7.43 15.98 -35.95
CA ASN A 312 6.06 15.80 -36.45
C ASN A 312 5.30 17.14 -36.46
N ASP A 313 5.13 17.70 -37.65
CA ASP A 313 4.45 18.96 -37.93
C ASP A 313 2.90 18.86 -37.93
N LEU A 314 2.34 17.66 -37.86
CA LEU A 314 0.90 17.42 -37.77
C LEU A 314 0.34 17.44 -36.37
N LEU A 315 1.22 17.31 -35.36
CA LEU A 315 0.84 17.31 -33.95
C LEU A 315 1.24 18.62 -33.29
N ASP A 316 0.41 19.08 -32.39
CA ASP A 316 0.81 20.08 -31.42
C ASP A 316 0.94 19.45 -30.03
N TYR A 317 1.78 20.03 -29.19
CA TYR A 317 1.96 19.61 -27.79
C TYR A 317 1.83 20.85 -26.90
N ILE A 318 1.06 20.68 -25.82
CA ILE A 318 0.85 21.76 -24.86
C ILE A 318 2.19 22.28 -24.32
N GLU A 319 2.31 23.59 -24.18
CA GLU A 319 3.52 24.24 -23.69
C GLU A 319 3.59 24.16 -22.16
N ALA A 320 4.81 23.89 -21.66
CA ALA A 320 5.13 23.87 -20.24
C ALA A 320 5.76 25.21 -19.82
N ASP A 321 5.16 25.91 -18.86
CA ASP A 321 5.77 27.01 -18.13
C ASP A 321 6.52 26.43 -16.92
N ILE A 322 7.87 26.44 -16.98
CA ILE A 322 8.73 25.84 -15.96
C ILE A 322 9.13 26.91 -14.94
N SER A 323 8.88 26.63 -13.64
CA SER A 323 9.31 27.52 -12.56
C SER A 323 10.84 27.70 -12.53
N ALA A 324 11.31 28.84 -12.04
CA ALA A 324 12.72 29.19 -12.02
C ALA A 324 13.59 28.19 -11.24
N ASP A 325 13.05 27.58 -10.18
CA ASP A 325 13.70 26.52 -9.41
C ASP A 325 13.63 25.14 -10.10
N GLY A 326 12.79 25.00 -11.13
CA GLY A 326 12.62 23.77 -11.89
C GLY A 326 11.73 22.71 -11.22
N TYR A 327 11.10 23.01 -10.09
CA TYR A 327 10.22 22.07 -9.40
C TYR A 327 8.87 21.89 -10.07
N ILE A 328 8.37 22.90 -10.79
CA ILE A 328 7.01 22.97 -11.29
C ILE A 328 7.02 23.15 -12.81
N ALA A 329 6.22 22.34 -13.49
CA ALA A 329 5.77 22.57 -14.86
C ALA A 329 4.27 22.87 -14.84
N LYS A 330 3.89 24.06 -15.30
CA LYS A 330 2.51 24.52 -15.39
C LYS A 330 2.06 24.52 -16.85
N PHE A 331 0.88 23.99 -17.10
CA PHE A 331 0.25 23.90 -18.42
C PHE A 331 -1.11 24.56 -18.39
N ASP A 332 -1.50 25.21 -19.46
CA ASP A 332 -2.89 25.68 -19.61
C ASP A 332 -3.83 24.47 -19.70
N PHE A 333 -4.95 24.52 -18.98
CA PHE A 333 -5.96 23.47 -19.09
C PHE A 333 -6.71 23.62 -20.43
N ILE A 334 -6.63 22.62 -21.28
CA ILE A 334 -7.30 22.60 -22.59
C ILE A 334 -8.61 21.82 -22.46
N GLU A 335 -9.72 22.47 -22.81
CA GLU A 335 -10.98 21.79 -23.02
C GLU A 335 -11.01 21.19 -24.43
N GLY A 336 -11.30 19.90 -24.52
CA GLY A 336 -11.36 19.19 -25.78
C GLY A 336 -11.86 17.75 -25.58
N GLU A 337 -12.33 17.12 -26.65
CA GLU A 337 -12.67 15.71 -26.63
C GLU A 337 -11.39 14.87 -26.56
N ASN A 338 -11.33 13.93 -25.64
CA ASN A 338 -10.22 12.98 -25.56
C ASN A 338 -10.31 11.97 -26.71
N LEU A 339 -9.21 11.74 -27.43
CA LEU A 339 -9.18 10.85 -28.59
C LEU A 339 -9.64 9.43 -28.28
N ALA A 340 -9.25 8.88 -27.10
CA ALA A 340 -9.72 7.56 -26.69
C ALA A 340 -11.25 7.51 -26.55
N ASN A 341 -11.86 8.52 -25.95
CA ASN A 341 -13.31 8.61 -25.82
C ASN A 341 -14.00 8.78 -27.18
N SER A 342 -13.44 9.55 -28.09
CA SER A 342 -13.95 9.69 -29.46
C SER A 342 -13.93 8.33 -30.20
N LEU A 343 -12.86 7.54 -30.03
CA LEU A 343 -12.76 6.20 -30.59
C LEU A 343 -13.78 5.22 -29.95
N ILE A 344 -13.98 5.28 -28.63
CA ILE A 344 -15.00 4.48 -27.94
C ILE A 344 -16.41 4.85 -28.44
N ASN A 345 -16.69 6.15 -28.62
CA ASN A 345 -17.96 6.60 -29.16
C ASN A 345 -18.18 6.08 -30.60
N SER A 346 -17.11 6.00 -31.40
CA SER A 346 -17.17 5.41 -32.74
C SER A 346 -17.51 3.91 -32.72
N ILE A 347 -17.00 3.16 -31.73
CA ILE A 347 -17.39 1.75 -31.54
C ILE A 347 -18.89 1.65 -31.23
N LYS A 348 -19.38 2.48 -30.31
CA LYS A 348 -20.79 2.51 -29.89
C LYS A 348 -21.74 2.89 -31.02
N SER A 349 -21.33 3.79 -31.90
CA SER A 349 -22.12 4.22 -33.06
C SER A 349 -22.02 3.25 -34.26
N GLY A 350 -21.22 2.19 -34.17
CA GLY A 350 -21.03 1.21 -35.24
C GLY A 350 -20.17 1.71 -36.39
N GLU A 351 -19.37 2.77 -36.17
CA GLU A 351 -18.44 3.28 -37.17
C GLU A 351 -17.19 2.41 -37.25
N ASP A 352 -16.45 2.49 -38.36
CA ASP A 352 -15.21 1.76 -38.53
C ASP A 352 -14.08 2.34 -37.65
N TYR A 353 -14.06 1.90 -36.41
CA TYR A 353 -13.04 2.31 -35.42
C TYR A 353 -11.63 1.86 -35.84
N VAL A 354 -11.50 0.75 -36.60
CA VAL A 354 -10.20 0.25 -37.06
C VAL A 354 -9.58 1.25 -38.02
N GLN A 355 -10.35 1.73 -38.99
CA GLN A 355 -9.92 2.77 -39.91
C GLN A 355 -9.54 4.06 -39.17
N LYS A 356 -10.34 4.47 -38.17
CA LYS A 356 -10.06 5.67 -37.37
C LYS A 356 -8.78 5.54 -36.57
N ILE A 357 -8.53 4.40 -35.92
CA ILE A 357 -7.28 4.15 -35.20
C ILE A 357 -6.08 4.15 -36.15
N LYS A 358 -6.21 3.51 -37.33
CA LYS A 358 -5.15 3.55 -38.35
C LYS A 358 -4.88 4.98 -38.83
N ALA A 359 -5.91 5.80 -39.01
CA ALA A 359 -5.76 7.21 -39.38
C ALA A 359 -5.10 8.01 -38.24
N ALA A 360 -5.43 7.76 -36.98
CA ALA A 360 -4.78 8.38 -35.84
C ALA A 360 -3.28 8.02 -35.78
N PHE A 361 -2.92 6.77 -36.00
CA PHE A 361 -1.51 6.37 -36.09
C PHE A 361 -0.76 7.05 -37.23
N ASN A 362 -1.37 7.24 -38.39
CA ASN A 362 -0.75 7.98 -39.52
C ASN A 362 -0.42 9.43 -39.17
N THR A 363 -1.13 10.01 -38.19
CA THR A 363 -0.84 11.35 -37.68
C THR A 363 0.19 11.31 -36.55
N ILE A 364 0.10 10.33 -35.63
CA ILE A 364 0.92 10.26 -34.41
C ILE A 364 2.33 9.74 -34.71
N ASP A 365 2.48 8.75 -35.61
CA ASP A 365 3.72 7.97 -35.81
C ASP A 365 4.72 8.56 -36.81
N ARG A 366 4.82 9.87 -36.91
CA ARG A 366 5.72 10.49 -37.91
C ARG A 366 7.14 10.77 -37.44
N GLY A 367 7.43 10.51 -36.15
CA GLY A 367 8.77 10.72 -35.60
C GLY A 367 9.86 9.90 -36.30
N LYS A 368 11.02 10.52 -36.63
CA LYS A 368 12.12 9.90 -37.38
C LYS A 368 13.23 9.39 -36.47
N SER A 369 13.61 10.16 -35.46
CA SER A 369 14.77 9.86 -34.58
C SER A 369 14.39 9.61 -33.14
N ILE A 370 13.20 10.04 -32.70
CA ILE A 370 12.70 9.88 -31.33
C ILE A 370 11.33 9.23 -31.30
N SER A 371 10.95 8.70 -30.17
CA SER A 371 9.63 8.16 -29.91
C SER A 371 9.03 8.77 -28.66
N ASN A 372 7.75 9.15 -28.74
CA ASN A 372 6.95 9.43 -27.57
C ASN A 372 6.34 8.12 -27.06
N ILE A 373 6.85 7.58 -25.95
CA ILE A 373 6.35 6.35 -25.35
C ILE A 373 4.96 6.58 -24.73
N ASP A 374 4.62 7.83 -24.41
CA ASP A 374 3.29 8.24 -23.91
C ASP A 374 2.29 8.57 -25.03
N ALA A 375 2.58 8.24 -26.27
CA ALA A 375 1.65 8.43 -27.39
C ALA A 375 0.44 7.46 -27.34
N ILE A 376 -0.21 7.38 -26.19
CA ILE A 376 -1.46 6.66 -25.98
C ILE A 376 -2.65 7.60 -26.29
N PHE A 377 -3.78 7.05 -26.69
CA PHE A 377 -4.91 7.86 -27.18
C PHE A 377 -5.51 8.77 -26.10
N GLU A 378 -5.41 8.37 -24.84
CA GLU A 378 -5.81 9.17 -23.67
C GLU A 378 -5.04 10.49 -23.55
N ASN A 379 -3.82 10.55 -24.08
CA ASN A 379 -2.93 11.70 -24.00
C ASN A 379 -3.09 12.68 -25.17
N PHE A 380 -4.09 12.48 -26.01
CA PHE A 380 -4.42 13.41 -27.09
C PHE A 380 -5.83 13.98 -26.96
N LEU A 381 -5.93 15.30 -27.06
CA LEU A 381 -7.22 15.99 -27.18
C LEU A 381 -7.48 16.34 -28.66
N ILE A 382 -8.73 16.28 -29.04
CA ILE A 382 -9.20 16.73 -30.37
C ILE A 382 -9.73 18.16 -30.20
N LYS A 383 -9.08 19.11 -30.86
CA LYS A 383 -9.52 20.52 -30.89
C LYS A 383 -9.38 21.05 -32.33
N ASP A 384 -10.44 21.61 -32.85
CA ASP A 384 -10.49 22.16 -34.22
C ASP A 384 -9.98 21.18 -35.30
N GLY A 385 -10.27 19.87 -35.11
CA GLY A 385 -9.86 18.79 -36.02
C GLY A 385 -8.38 18.40 -35.94
N LYS A 386 -7.61 18.96 -35.00
CA LYS A 386 -6.20 18.62 -34.75
C LYS A 386 -6.04 17.86 -33.45
N PHE A 387 -5.00 17.01 -33.39
CA PHE A 387 -4.60 16.37 -32.15
C PHE A 387 -3.60 17.23 -31.39
N ILE A 388 -3.88 17.44 -30.09
CA ILE A 388 -2.99 18.14 -29.18
C ILE A 388 -2.54 17.15 -28.12
N GLY A 389 -1.23 16.87 -28.06
CA GLY A 389 -0.63 16.03 -27.03
C GLY A 389 -0.57 16.79 -25.68
N ILE A 390 -1.15 16.21 -24.64
CA ILE A 390 -1.24 16.81 -23.30
C ILE A 390 -0.29 16.13 -22.29
N ASP A 391 0.25 14.97 -22.62
CA ASP A 391 1.26 14.28 -21.81
C ASP A 391 2.37 13.72 -22.70
N TYR A 392 3.62 14.04 -22.35
CA TYR A 392 4.82 13.65 -23.07
C TYR A 392 6.01 13.49 -22.13
N GLU A 393 5.77 12.85 -20.97
CA GLU A 393 6.81 12.63 -19.97
C GLU A 393 7.93 11.73 -20.48
N TRP A 394 7.60 10.75 -21.34
CA TRP A 394 8.50 9.70 -21.77
C TRP A 394 8.81 9.81 -23.27
N VAL A 395 9.73 10.70 -23.58
CA VAL A 395 10.34 10.80 -24.90
C VAL A 395 11.74 10.23 -24.83
N ASP A 396 12.04 9.27 -25.67
CA ASP A 396 13.29 8.53 -25.67
C ASP A 396 13.86 8.39 -27.10
N GLU A 397 15.02 7.76 -27.24
CA GLU A 397 15.53 7.33 -28.52
C GLU A 397 14.49 6.52 -29.31
N LYS A 398 14.67 6.40 -30.63
CA LYS A 398 13.71 5.71 -31.48
C LYS A 398 13.42 4.30 -31.00
N GLN A 399 12.19 4.09 -30.59
CA GLN A 399 11.66 2.78 -30.23
C GLN A 399 11.05 2.10 -31.46
N PRO A 400 10.96 0.75 -31.48
CA PRO A 400 10.23 0.07 -32.53
C PRO A 400 8.79 0.58 -32.63
N LEU A 401 8.35 0.92 -33.86
CA LEU A 401 7.02 1.49 -34.08
C LEU A 401 5.90 0.54 -33.58
N ILE A 402 6.12 -0.75 -33.72
CA ILE A 402 5.20 -1.76 -33.20
C ILE A 402 5.02 -1.67 -31.69
N PHE A 403 6.05 -1.29 -30.95
CA PHE A 403 5.98 -1.15 -29.49
C PHE A 403 5.13 0.06 -29.08
N THR A 404 5.34 1.23 -29.67
CA THR A 404 4.54 2.42 -29.36
C THR A 404 3.06 2.22 -29.71
N ARG A 405 2.79 1.57 -30.84
CA ARG A 405 1.42 1.18 -31.25
C ARG A 405 0.81 0.15 -30.30
N TYR A 406 1.57 -0.87 -29.94
CA TYR A 406 1.12 -1.87 -28.98
C TYR A 406 0.70 -1.23 -27.66
N ARG A 407 1.51 -0.29 -27.13
CA ARG A 407 1.16 0.43 -25.90
C ARG A 407 -0.14 1.19 -26.04
N ALA A 408 -0.29 1.98 -27.08
CA ALA A 408 -1.52 2.75 -27.34
C ALA A 408 -2.76 1.85 -27.46
N LEU A 409 -2.66 0.74 -28.19
CA LEU A 409 -3.73 -0.23 -28.37
C LEU A 409 -4.04 -0.99 -27.08
N ASN A 410 -3.00 -1.36 -26.32
CA ASN A 410 -3.15 -2.08 -25.06
C ASN A 410 -3.87 -1.23 -24.00
N GLU A 411 -3.49 0.05 -23.85
CA GLU A 411 -4.17 0.96 -22.93
C GLU A 411 -5.61 1.23 -23.40
N PHE A 412 -5.80 1.50 -24.68
CA PHE A 412 -7.14 1.67 -25.25
C PHE A 412 -8.04 0.45 -25.01
N TYR A 413 -7.52 -0.77 -25.25
CA TYR A 413 -8.30 -1.99 -25.04
C TYR A 413 -8.78 -2.14 -23.60
N LYS A 414 -7.96 -1.76 -22.60
CA LYS A 414 -8.36 -1.83 -21.19
C LYS A 414 -9.63 -1.03 -20.91
N ASN A 415 -9.78 0.12 -21.56
CA ASN A 415 -10.91 1.02 -21.39
C ASN A 415 -12.11 0.68 -22.30
N ALA A 416 -11.84 0.11 -23.48
CA ALA A 416 -12.84 -0.17 -24.52
C ALA A 416 -13.31 -1.63 -24.58
N LYS A 417 -12.77 -2.52 -23.76
CA LYS A 417 -13.01 -3.98 -23.84
C LYS A 417 -14.47 -4.38 -23.78
N VAL A 418 -15.30 -3.62 -23.05
CA VAL A 418 -16.75 -3.89 -22.92
C VAL A 418 -17.46 -3.57 -24.22
N GLU A 419 -17.15 -2.44 -24.83
CA GLU A 419 -17.73 -1.97 -26.08
C GLU A 419 -17.23 -2.79 -27.28
N LEU A 420 -15.97 -3.19 -27.25
CA LEU A 420 -15.36 -4.02 -28.30
C LEU A 420 -15.95 -5.44 -28.34
N ASN A 421 -16.23 -6.01 -27.17
CA ASN A 421 -16.77 -7.38 -27.01
C ASN A 421 -16.02 -8.46 -27.80
N ILE A 422 -14.70 -8.32 -27.91
CA ILE A 422 -13.76 -9.28 -28.54
C ILE A 422 -12.56 -9.48 -27.61
N SER A 423 -11.82 -10.57 -27.80
CA SER A 423 -10.59 -10.79 -27.05
C SER A 423 -9.50 -9.75 -27.38
N LYS A 424 -8.53 -9.60 -26.47
CA LYS A 424 -7.38 -8.70 -26.71
C LYS A 424 -6.57 -9.12 -27.94
N GLU A 425 -6.42 -10.42 -28.10
CA GLU A 425 -5.69 -11.02 -29.22
C GLU A 425 -6.41 -10.73 -30.56
N GLU A 426 -7.72 -10.89 -30.60
CA GLU A 426 -8.53 -10.54 -31.79
C GLU A 426 -8.49 -9.05 -32.09
N PHE A 427 -8.50 -8.21 -31.04
CA PHE A 427 -8.37 -6.76 -31.23
C PHE A 427 -7.00 -6.38 -31.79
N LEU A 428 -5.89 -6.88 -31.22
CA LEU A 428 -4.55 -6.59 -31.68
C LEU A 428 -4.28 -7.09 -33.11
N ALA A 429 -4.83 -8.25 -33.47
CA ALA A 429 -4.72 -8.82 -34.82
C ALA A 429 -5.29 -7.90 -35.91
N LYS A 430 -6.30 -7.04 -35.61
CA LYS A 430 -6.83 -6.04 -36.56
C LYS A 430 -5.81 -4.96 -36.94
N PHE A 431 -4.72 -4.87 -36.18
CA PHE A 431 -3.61 -3.92 -36.35
C PHE A 431 -2.30 -4.62 -36.66
N ASP A 432 -2.37 -5.85 -37.18
CA ASP A 432 -1.23 -6.65 -37.63
C ASP A 432 -0.24 -6.96 -36.48
N ILE A 433 -0.72 -7.07 -35.22
CA ILE A 433 0.08 -7.46 -34.04
C ILE A 433 -0.25 -8.91 -33.69
N GLY A 434 0.67 -9.82 -34.02
CA GLY A 434 0.59 -11.24 -33.72
C GLY A 434 1.07 -11.60 -32.32
N ILE A 435 1.13 -12.91 -32.04
CA ILE A 435 1.56 -13.42 -30.72
C ILE A 435 3.03 -13.09 -30.46
N GLU A 436 3.91 -13.32 -31.45
CA GLU A 436 5.34 -13.04 -31.32
C GLU A 436 5.62 -11.55 -31.11
N ASP A 437 4.90 -10.68 -31.85
CA ASP A 437 4.99 -9.24 -31.69
C ASP A 437 4.52 -8.78 -30.30
N LYS A 438 3.46 -9.39 -29.79
CA LYS A 438 2.94 -9.14 -28.44
C LYS A 438 3.99 -9.49 -27.39
N GLU A 439 4.59 -10.69 -27.45
CA GLU A 439 5.63 -11.12 -26.51
C GLU A 439 6.86 -10.20 -26.56
N PHE A 440 7.28 -9.80 -27.75
CA PHE A 440 8.36 -8.83 -27.93
C PHE A 440 8.02 -7.47 -27.28
N CYS A 441 6.81 -6.95 -27.53
CA CYS A 441 6.37 -5.68 -26.95
C CYS A 441 6.19 -5.75 -25.44
N GLU A 442 5.71 -6.87 -24.89
CA GLU A 442 5.58 -7.09 -23.45
C GLU A 442 6.95 -7.09 -22.75
N LYS A 443 7.99 -7.59 -23.42
CA LYS A 443 9.36 -7.49 -22.90
C LYS A 443 9.84 -6.04 -22.86
N LEU A 444 9.66 -5.28 -23.95
CA LEU A 444 10.02 -3.86 -23.97
C LEU A 444 9.24 -3.04 -22.94
N GLU A 445 7.97 -3.38 -22.73
CA GLU A 445 7.15 -2.78 -21.69
C GLU A 445 7.70 -3.08 -20.30
N SER A 446 8.10 -4.33 -20.04
CA SER A 446 8.71 -4.73 -18.78
C SER A 446 10.02 -3.96 -18.51
N ASP A 447 10.88 -3.81 -19.53
CA ASP A 447 12.12 -3.05 -19.42
C ASP A 447 11.84 -1.55 -19.15
N PHE A 448 10.85 -0.98 -19.83
CA PHE A 448 10.40 0.39 -19.58
C PHE A 448 9.85 0.56 -18.16
N GLN A 449 8.99 -0.36 -17.70
CA GLN A 449 8.45 -0.33 -16.34
C GLN A 449 9.58 -0.45 -15.30
N GLN A 450 10.56 -1.30 -15.53
CA GLN A 450 11.73 -1.42 -14.65
C GLN A 450 12.59 -0.14 -14.67
N LYS A 451 12.72 0.54 -15.81
CA LYS A 451 13.39 1.86 -15.91
C LYS A 451 12.68 2.90 -15.03
N VAL A 452 11.34 2.94 -15.08
CA VAL A 452 10.51 3.94 -14.38
C VAL A 452 10.35 3.63 -12.90
N HIS A 453 10.00 2.40 -12.57
CA HIS A 453 9.59 2.00 -11.23
C HIS A 453 10.71 1.34 -10.42
N GLY A 454 11.61 0.57 -11.07
CA GLY A 454 12.51 -0.31 -10.34
C GLY A 454 11.73 -1.29 -9.48
N ASP A 455 12.17 -1.51 -8.26
CA ASP A 455 11.53 -2.43 -7.30
C ASP A 455 10.40 -1.78 -6.48
N ASN A 456 10.13 -0.49 -6.68
CA ASN A 456 9.19 0.26 -5.84
C ASN A 456 7.76 -0.26 -5.95
N GLN A 457 7.32 -0.68 -7.15
CA GLN A 457 5.99 -1.26 -7.33
C GLN A 457 5.84 -2.51 -6.46
N ARG A 458 6.81 -3.43 -6.53
CA ARG A 458 6.84 -4.63 -5.68
C ARG A 458 6.93 -4.29 -4.20
N LEU A 459 7.66 -3.22 -3.85
CA LEU A 459 7.85 -2.82 -2.47
C LEU A 459 6.57 -2.27 -1.85
N TYR A 460 5.84 -1.41 -2.55
CA TYR A 460 4.71 -0.68 -1.97
C TYR A 460 3.34 -1.29 -2.29
N PHE A 461 3.20 -2.08 -3.36
CA PHE A 461 1.91 -2.62 -3.81
C PHE A 461 1.86 -4.15 -3.76
N ASP A 462 2.68 -4.85 -4.52
CA ASP A 462 2.52 -6.30 -4.74
C ASP A 462 2.64 -7.14 -3.46
N LYS A 463 3.35 -6.61 -2.46
CA LYS A 463 3.54 -7.31 -1.18
C LYS A 463 2.32 -7.29 -0.27
N TYR A 464 1.47 -6.30 -0.41
CA TYR A 464 0.39 -5.98 0.52
C TYR A 464 -0.99 -6.15 -0.09
N ILE A 465 -1.08 -6.23 -1.42
CA ILE A 465 -2.32 -6.57 -2.10
C ILE A 465 -2.63 -8.03 -1.80
N THR A 466 -3.72 -8.26 -1.08
CA THR A 466 -4.27 -9.59 -0.86
C THR A 466 -4.85 -10.08 -2.19
N GLU A 467 -4.61 -11.35 -2.55
CA GLU A 467 -5.30 -11.96 -3.69
C GLU A 467 -6.81 -11.85 -3.49
N LEU A 468 -7.43 -10.99 -4.28
CA LEU A 468 -8.86 -10.79 -4.30
C LEU A 468 -9.50 -12.04 -4.91
N LYS A 469 -10.29 -12.77 -4.12
CA LYS A 469 -11.00 -13.95 -4.61
C LYS A 469 -12.35 -13.54 -5.16
N SER A 470 -12.62 -13.87 -6.42
CA SER A 470 -13.89 -13.55 -7.08
C SER A 470 -15.11 -14.25 -6.46
N LEU A 471 -16.27 -13.61 -6.57
CA LEU A 471 -17.56 -14.10 -6.06
C LEU A 471 -17.93 -15.50 -6.54
N ASP A 472 -17.54 -15.88 -7.77
CA ASP A 472 -17.80 -17.22 -8.31
C ASP A 472 -17.10 -18.32 -7.49
N LYS A 473 -15.90 -18.05 -6.99
CA LYS A 473 -15.23 -18.94 -6.03
C LYS A 473 -15.87 -18.90 -4.64
N LEU A 474 -16.51 -17.79 -4.27
CA LEU A 474 -17.23 -17.66 -2.99
C LEU A 474 -18.58 -18.39 -3.00
N LEU A 475 -19.27 -18.41 -4.13
CA LEU A 475 -20.50 -19.22 -4.29
C LEU A 475 -20.20 -20.73 -4.24
N GLU A 476 -19.04 -21.17 -4.72
CA GLU A 476 -18.56 -22.54 -4.49
C GLU A 476 -18.20 -22.75 -3.01
N ILE A 477 -17.61 -21.75 -2.35
CA ILE A 477 -17.29 -21.77 -0.91
C ILE A 477 -18.58 -21.72 -0.07
N GLU A 478 -19.62 -21.00 -0.50
CA GLU A 478 -20.89 -20.93 0.23
C GLU A 478 -21.65 -22.26 0.21
N LYS A 479 -21.54 -23.03 -0.86
CA LYS A 479 -21.99 -24.43 -0.89
C LYS A 479 -21.18 -25.33 0.05
N GLU A 480 -19.91 -24.98 0.30
CA GLU A 480 -19.03 -25.69 1.22
C GLU A 480 -19.02 -25.08 2.64
N LYS A 481 -19.69 -23.95 2.86
CA LYS A 481 -19.70 -23.21 4.14
C LYS A 481 -20.04 -24.07 5.37
N PRO A 482 -21.05 -24.98 5.33
CA PRO A 482 -21.30 -25.86 6.48
C PRO A 482 -20.14 -26.81 6.76
N LEU A 483 -19.44 -27.25 5.72
CA LEU A 483 -18.28 -28.12 5.82
C LEU A 483 -17.05 -27.32 6.30
N LEU A 484 -16.91 -26.10 5.86
CA LEU A 484 -15.84 -25.17 6.29
C LEU A 484 -16.01 -24.75 7.75
N LEU A 485 -17.24 -24.47 8.19
CA LEU A 485 -17.53 -24.16 9.60
C LEU A 485 -17.26 -25.36 10.51
N ARG A 486 -17.62 -26.58 10.07
CA ARG A 486 -17.24 -27.80 10.80
C ARG A 486 -15.73 -28.01 10.85
N LYS A 487 -15.03 -27.76 9.73
CA LYS A 487 -13.56 -27.82 9.68
C LYS A 487 -12.91 -26.73 10.53
N GLN A 488 -13.49 -25.55 10.57
CA GLN A 488 -13.02 -24.47 11.45
C GLN A 488 -13.15 -24.86 12.92
N ALA A 489 -14.32 -25.36 13.35
CA ALA A 489 -14.51 -25.84 14.71
C ALA A 489 -13.55 -26.97 15.06
N MET A 490 -13.33 -27.92 14.16
CA MET A 490 -12.34 -28.99 14.37
C MET A 490 -10.90 -28.48 14.43
N LEU A 491 -10.56 -27.44 13.65
CA LEU A 491 -9.24 -26.79 13.69
C LEU A 491 -9.04 -25.94 14.96
N GLU A 492 -10.11 -25.33 15.46
CA GLU A 492 -10.10 -24.62 16.74
C GLU A 492 -9.89 -25.60 17.91
N ASP A 493 -10.59 -26.74 17.91
CA ASP A 493 -10.38 -27.83 18.88
C ASP A 493 -8.95 -28.40 18.79
N GLU A 494 -8.47 -28.66 17.56
CA GLU A 494 -7.10 -29.14 17.33
C GLU A 494 -6.04 -28.08 17.71
N LEU A 495 -6.35 -26.79 17.56
CA LEU A 495 -5.50 -25.70 18.00
C LEU A 495 -5.44 -25.63 19.53
N GLU A 496 -6.56 -25.83 20.20
CA GLU A 496 -6.65 -25.81 21.66
C GLU A 496 -5.88 -27.01 22.26
N GLU A 497 -6.01 -28.20 21.65
CA GLU A 497 -5.19 -29.37 22.00
C GLU A 497 -3.68 -29.10 21.82
N LYS A 498 -3.30 -28.47 20.71
CA LYS A 498 -1.89 -28.11 20.45
C LYS A 498 -1.37 -27.03 21.38
N LEU A 499 -2.21 -26.06 21.75
CA LEU A 499 -1.87 -25.06 22.77
C LEU A 499 -1.63 -25.72 24.12
N GLU A 500 -2.41 -26.75 24.46
CA GLU A 500 -2.19 -27.52 25.68
C GLU A 500 -0.87 -28.28 25.63
N VAL A 501 -0.55 -28.91 24.50
CA VAL A 501 0.77 -29.56 24.28
C VAL A 501 1.91 -28.53 24.39
N ILE A 502 1.73 -27.32 23.86
CA ILE A 502 2.72 -26.24 23.99
C ILE A 502 2.87 -25.81 25.46
N ARG A 503 1.78 -25.74 26.23
CA ARG A 503 1.85 -25.47 27.68
C ARG A 503 2.64 -26.55 28.39
N GLN A 504 2.39 -27.81 28.08
CA GLN A 504 3.12 -28.96 28.65
C GLN A 504 4.61 -28.93 28.28
N ILE A 505 4.92 -28.63 27.02
CA ILE A 505 6.31 -28.46 26.57
C ILE A 505 7.00 -27.30 27.30
N ARG A 506 6.30 -26.17 27.49
CA ARG A 506 6.85 -25.04 28.27
C ARG A 506 7.09 -25.43 29.73
N GLU A 507 6.20 -26.20 30.32
CA GLU A 507 6.38 -26.69 31.71
C GLU A 507 7.55 -27.67 31.81
N VAL A 508 7.69 -28.60 30.85
CA VAL A 508 8.87 -29.47 30.73
C VAL A 508 10.15 -28.66 30.57
N LYS A 509 10.12 -27.64 29.72
CA LYS A 509 11.25 -26.73 29.55
C LYS A 509 11.61 -26.05 30.88
N ARG A 510 10.62 -25.51 31.58
CA ARG A 510 10.80 -24.87 32.89
C ARG A 510 11.40 -25.83 33.94
N LEU A 511 10.90 -27.07 33.99
CA LEU A 511 11.43 -28.12 34.87
C LEU A 511 12.86 -28.51 34.49
N THR A 512 13.14 -28.60 33.20
CA THR A 512 14.49 -28.90 32.66
C THR A 512 15.46 -27.76 32.97
N ASP A 513 15.03 -26.50 32.77
CA ASP A 513 15.84 -25.31 33.08
C ASP A 513 16.14 -25.24 34.58
N ASN A 514 15.15 -25.57 35.43
CA ASN A 514 15.36 -25.69 36.89
C ASN A 514 16.31 -26.84 37.24
N HIS A 515 16.18 -27.99 36.57
CA HIS A 515 17.10 -29.10 36.77
C HIS A 515 18.53 -28.78 36.35
N VAL A 516 18.70 -28.09 35.19
CA VAL A 516 19.99 -27.56 34.75
C VAL A 516 20.55 -26.59 35.78
N LYS A 517 19.75 -25.67 36.31
CA LYS A 517 20.16 -24.74 37.38
C LYS A 517 20.60 -25.44 38.65
N ASN A 518 19.84 -26.50 39.05
CA ASN A 518 20.21 -27.32 40.20
C ASN A 518 21.53 -28.10 39.92
N LEU A 519 21.75 -28.63 38.71
CA LEU A 519 22.98 -29.28 38.33
C LEU A 519 24.16 -28.29 38.30
N GLU A 520 23.93 -27.05 37.79
CA GLU A 520 24.93 -25.98 37.85
C GLU A 520 25.31 -25.66 39.31
N THR A 521 24.29 -25.53 40.18
CA THR A 521 24.52 -25.31 41.62
C THR A 521 25.31 -26.50 42.24
N MET A 522 24.97 -27.74 41.87
CA MET A 522 25.66 -28.91 42.35
C MET A 522 27.11 -29.00 41.76
N ILE A 523 27.30 -28.59 40.51
CA ILE A 523 28.63 -28.48 39.90
C ILE A 523 29.45 -27.39 40.64
N ASP A 524 28.83 -26.26 41.00
CA ASP A 524 29.54 -25.21 41.72
C ASP A 524 29.87 -25.62 43.16
N MET A 525 29.01 -26.42 43.82
CA MET A 525 29.32 -27.07 45.08
C MET A 525 30.48 -28.09 44.96
N LEU A 526 30.46 -28.91 43.93
CA LEU A 526 31.54 -29.87 43.64
C LEU A 526 32.86 -29.18 43.26
N ARG A 527 32.77 -28.00 42.63
CA ARG A 527 33.93 -27.14 42.35
C ARG A 527 34.54 -26.57 43.63
N ALA A 528 33.67 -26.19 44.59
CA ALA A 528 34.13 -25.69 45.89
C ALA A 528 34.84 -26.77 46.73
N GLU A 529 34.41 -28.03 46.57
CA GLU A 529 35.01 -29.19 47.28
C GLU A 529 36.29 -29.74 46.62
N SER A 530 36.53 -29.52 45.32
CA SER A 530 37.59 -30.17 44.58
C SER A 530 38.58 -29.18 43.91
N THR A 531 39.50 -28.65 44.64
CA THR A 531 40.65 -27.88 44.16
C THR A 531 41.65 -28.70 43.28
N LYS A 532 41.38 -29.96 43.00
CA LYS A 532 42.28 -30.83 42.19
C LYS A 532 41.68 -31.35 40.88
N GLN A 533 40.44 -31.04 40.54
CA GLN A 533 39.79 -31.55 39.31
C GLN A 533 39.43 -30.51 38.26
N ASP A 534 39.80 -29.25 38.44
CA ASP A 534 39.43 -28.11 37.58
C ASP A 534 39.80 -28.26 36.10
N VAL A 535 40.91 -28.94 35.79
CA VAL A 535 41.41 -29.05 34.41
C VAL A 535 40.55 -29.97 33.54
N VAL A 536 39.95 -30.99 34.12
CA VAL A 536 39.12 -31.96 33.38
C VAL A 536 37.70 -31.42 33.16
N ILE A 537 37.16 -30.73 34.16
CA ILE A 537 35.81 -30.14 34.10
C ILE A 537 35.77 -28.98 33.11
N GLN A 538 36.77 -28.10 33.12
CA GLN A 538 36.90 -27.02 32.14
C GLN A 538 37.03 -27.53 30.68
N LYS A 539 37.71 -28.67 30.49
CA LYS A 539 37.86 -29.28 29.15
C LYS A 539 36.55 -29.85 28.63
N LEU A 540 35.72 -30.41 29.50
CA LEU A 540 34.39 -30.94 29.17
C LEU A 540 33.35 -29.87 28.90
N MET A 541 33.39 -28.76 29.64
CA MET A 541 32.49 -27.63 29.45
C MET A 541 32.82 -26.80 28.21
N LYS A 542 34.12 -26.56 27.92
CA LYS A 542 34.57 -25.88 26.69
C LYS A 542 34.20 -26.66 25.41
N GLN A 543 34.03 -27.94 25.47
CA GLN A 543 33.72 -28.76 24.27
C GLN A 543 32.21 -28.86 23.97
N GLY A 544 31.33 -28.39 24.87
CA GLY A 544 29.86 -28.43 24.62
C GLY A 544 29.29 -29.81 24.31
N VAL A 545 30.05 -30.87 24.70
CA VAL A 545 29.87 -32.26 24.24
C VAL A 545 28.50 -32.83 24.67
N PHE A 546 27.99 -32.42 25.82
CA PHE A 546 26.71 -32.93 26.30
C PHE A 546 25.52 -32.34 25.50
N VAL A 547 25.49 -31.04 25.27
CA VAL A 547 24.44 -30.39 24.49
C VAL A 547 24.53 -30.81 23.01
N TYR A 548 25.74 -31.01 22.52
CA TYR A 548 25.97 -31.50 21.16
C TYR A 548 25.51 -32.97 21.01
N LYS A 549 25.85 -33.82 21.97
CA LYS A 549 25.40 -35.24 22.00
C LYS A 549 23.86 -35.34 22.15
N LEU A 550 23.25 -34.45 22.94
CA LEU A 550 21.80 -34.42 23.08
C LEU A 550 21.13 -33.92 21.78
N LYS A 551 21.66 -32.87 21.16
CA LYS A 551 21.21 -32.43 19.83
C LYS A 551 21.38 -33.54 18.77
N ILE A 552 22.48 -34.24 18.76
CA ILE A 552 22.71 -35.39 17.85
C ILE A 552 21.75 -36.53 18.16
N LYS A 553 21.53 -36.87 19.41
CA LYS A 553 20.57 -37.94 19.79
C LYS A 553 19.15 -37.58 19.38
N ILE A 554 18.72 -36.33 19.62
CA ILE A 554 17.39 -35.84 19.18
C ILE A 554 17.33 -35.86 17.65
N ARG A 555 18.35 -35.39 16.96
CA ARG A 555 18.39 -35.37 15.49
C ARG A 555 18.38 -36.80 14.94
N ASN A 556 19.21 -37.71 15.47
CA ASN A 556 19.27 -39.12 15.04
C ASN A 556 17.99 -39.87 15.37
N PHE A 557 17.34 -39.56 16.50
CA PHE A 557 16.01 -40.07 16.86
C PHE A 557 14.95 -39.64 15.88
N ILE A 558 14.93 -38.33 15.53
CA ILE A 558 14.02 -37.78 14.53
C ILE A 558 14.31 -38.39 13.15
N ASP A 559 15.57 -38.50 12.76
CA ASP A 559 15.96 -39.04 11.45
C ASP A 559 15.69 -40.57 11.34
N LYS A 560 15.85 -41.32 12.44
CA LYS A 560 15.54 -42.75 12.50
C LYS A 560 14.03 -43.03 12.50
N ARG A 561 13.23 -42.21 13.20
CA ARG A 561 11.78 -42.41 13.32
C ARG A 561 11.02 -41.78 12.13
N TYR A 562 11.63 -40.76 11.53
CA TYR A 562 11.09 -39.99 10.42
C TYR A 562 12.18 -39.75 9.37
N PRO A 563 12.57 -40.75 8.57
CA PRO A 563 13.64 -40.63 7.59
C PRO A 563 13.39 -39.50 6.60
N VAL A 564 14.47 -38.84 6.16
CA VAL A 564 14.39 -37.75 5.16
C VAL A 564 13.75 -38.29 3.88
N GLY A 565 12.77 -37.55 3.32
CA GLY A 565 12.04 -37.97 2.12
C GLY A 565 10.73 -38.70 2.38
N THR A 566 10.49 -39.21 3.60
CA THR A 566 9.24 -39.90 3.93
C THR A 566 8.07 -38.93 4.15
N GLU A 567 6.85 -39.40 3.90
CA GLU A 567 5.60 -38.65 4.19
C GLU A 567 5.55 -38.21 5.66
N LYS A 568 5.97 -39.06 6.59
CA LYS A 568 6.00 -38.70 8.02
C LYS A 568 6.97 -37.54 8.32
N ARG A 569 8.10 -37.45 7.59
CA ARG A 569 9.07 -36.36 7.73
C ARG A 569 8.54 -35.06 7.12
N LYS A 570 7.87 -35.14 5.98
CA LYS A 570 7.19 -33.98 5.34
C LYS A 570 6.13 -33.39 6.27
N ARG A 571 5.35 -34.24 6.95
CA ARG A 571 4.35 -33.84 7.94
C ARG A 571 4.96 -33.13 9.15
N LEU A 572 6.05 -33.66 9.72
CA LEU A 572 6.77 -33.02 10.81
C LEU A 572 7.30 -31.64 10.41
N SER A 573 7.81 -31.50 9.19
CA SER A 573 8.25 -30.23 8.61
C SER A 573 7.09 -29.25 8.42
N PHE A 574 5.93 -29.76 8.07
CA PHE A 574 4.69 -29.00 7.88
C PHE A 574 4.18 -28.40 9.20
N TYR A 575 4.18 -29.17 10.29
CA TYR A 575 3.87 -28.67 11.64
C TYR A 575 4.86 -27.63 12.16
N ARG A 576 6.15 -27.84 11.88
CA ARG A 576 7.19 -26.88 12.24
C ARG A 576 6.99 -25.56 11.51
N MET A 577 6.46 -25.60 10.30
CA MET A 577 6.09 -24.42 9.51
C MET A 577 4.84 -23.74 10.07
N ALA A 578 3.83 -24.48 10.54
CA ALA A 578 2.63 -23.95 11.18
C ALA A 578 2.94 -23.11 12.41
N LEU A 579 3.86 -23.59 13.24
CA LEU A 579 4.30 -22.91 14.46
C LEU A 579 5.14 -21.64 14.18
N ARG A 580 5.85 -21.60 13.04
CA ARG A 580 6.71 -20.46 12.67
C ARG A 580 6.01 -19.41 11.82
N ASN A 581 5.04 -19.81 11.04
CA ASN A 581 4.32 -18.91 10.15
C ASN A 581 2.91 -19.44 9.84
N PRO A 582 1.91 -19.13 10.70
CA PRO A 582 0.54 -19.64 10.60
C PRO A 582 -0.13 -19.33 9.25
N LEU A 583 0.12 -18.15 8.67
CA LEU A 583 -0.46 -17.74 7.39
C LEU A 583 0.07 -18.57 6.22
N LYS A 584 1.38 -18.83 6.20
CA LYS A 584 2.01 -19.69 5.19
C LYS A 584 1.56 -21.15 5.33
N TYR A 585 1.22 -21.57 6.55
CA TYR A 585 0.65 -22.87 6.83
C TYR A 585 -0.77 -22.99 6.26
N LEU A 586 -1.63 -22.00 6.51
CA LEU A 586 -2.99 -21.95 5.98
C LEU A 586 -3.00 -21.93 4.45
N SER A 587 -2.15 -21.13 3.81
CA SER A 587 -2.04 -21.09 2.35
C SER A 587 -1.62 -22.45 1.75
N LYS A 588 -0.77 -23.20 2.46
CA LYS A 588 -0.31 -24.51 2.00
C LYS A 588 -1.34 -25.61 2.24
N ILE A 589 -2.15 -25.53 3.31
CA ILE A 589 -3.33 -26.38 3.52
C ILE A 589 -4.38 -26.20 2.40
N MET A 590 -4.55 -24.96 1.94
CA MET A 590 -5.48 -24.64 0.87
C MET A 590 -4.98 -25.10 -0.51
N SER A 591 -3.72 -25.46 -0.67
CA SER A 591 -3.17 -26.03 -1.90
C SER A 591 -3.58 -27.52 -2.06
N LYS A 592 -3.58 -28.01 -3.31
CA LYS A 592 -3.86 -29.43 -3.61
C LYS A 592 -2.92 -30.39 -2.90
N GLU A 593 -1.66 -29.99 -2.75
CA GLU A 593 -0.60 -30.76 -2.06
C GLU A 593 -0.82 -30.78 -0.53
N GLY A 594 -1.27 -29.67 0.05
CA GLY A 594 -1.60 -29.57 1.47
C GLY A 594 -2.82 -30.40 1.84
N ARG A 595 -3.86 -30.45 0.99
CA ARG A 595 -5.05 -31.29 1.21
C ARG A 595 -4.71 -32.77 1.19
N ASN A 596 -3.90 -33.22 0.25
CA ASN A 596 -3.45 -34.61 0.19
C ASN A 596 -2.61 -35.03 1.40
N LEU A 597 -1.81 -34.09 1.96
CA LEU A 597 -1.08 -34.29 3.21
C LEU A 597 -2.02 -34.40 4.42
N LEU A 598 -3.07 -33.59 4.48
CA LEU A 598 -4.11 -33.65 5.51
C LEU A 598 -4.93 -34.94 5.43
N ASP A 599 -5.37 -35.34 4.25
CA ASP A 599 -6.12 -36.59 4.04
C ASP A 599 -5.30 -37.84 4.44
N GLY A 600 -4.00 -37.80 4.18
CA GLY A 600 -3.10 -38.85 4.67
C GLY A 600 -2.92 -38.84 6.19
N TYR A 601 -2.94 -37.68 6.84
CA TYR A 601 -2.84 -37.51 8.29
C TYR A 601 -4.08 -37.99 9.03
N MET A 602 -5.22 -37.80 8.42
CA MET A 602 -6.53 -38.17 8.93
C MET A 602 -6.74 -39.70 9.06
N LYS A 603 -5.74 -40.56 8.89
CA LYS A 603 -5.80 -42.04 8.98
C LYS A 603 -4.98 -42.67 10.09
N ILE A 604 -4.40 -41.88 11.00
CA ILE A 604 -3.48 -42.38 12.00
C ILE A 604 -4.03 -42.14 13.41
N GLY A 605 -4.19 -43.16 14.21
CA GLY A 605 -4.69 -43.13 15.58
C GLY A 605 -3.63 -42.77 16.65
N PRO A 606 -3.97 -42.68 17.91
CA PRO A 606 -3.10 -42.15 18.94
C PRO A 606 -1.87 -43.03 19.18
N ILE A 607 -0.70 -42.41 19.16
CA ILE A 607 0.57 -43.05 19.55
C ILE A 607 0.97 -42.46 20.89
N TYR A 608 1.06 -43.35 21.90
CA TYR A 608 1.62 -42.99 23.19
C TYR A 608 3.13 -43.08 23.13
N GLN A 609 3.81 -41.99 23.43
CA GLN A 609 5.24 -41.98 23.65
C GLN A 609 5.55 -41.59 25.09
N ASP A 610 6.21 -42.52 25.79
CA ASP A 610 6.66 -42.27 27.16
C ASP A 610 8.01 -41.55 27.14
N TYR A 611 8.06 -40.33 27.58
CA TYR A 611 9.28 -39.57 27.82
C TYR A 611 9.43 -39.34 29.32
N GLY A 612 10.00 -40.37 29.98
CA GLY A 612 10.13 -40.36 31.43
C GLY A 612 8.73 -40.31 32.13
N LYS A 613 8.42 -39.24 32.84
CA LYS A 613 7.14 -39.05 33.55
C LYS A 613 6.06 -38.35 32.72
N LEU A 614 6.34 -37.95 31.48
CA LEU A 614 5.39 -37.25 30.61
C LEU A 614 4.94 -38.16 29.47
N LYS A 615 3.65 -38.41 29.41
CA LYS A 615 3.01 -39.13 28.31
C LYS A 615 2.46 -38.14 27.32
N PHE A 616 2.92 -38.22 26.08
CA PHE A 616 2.35 -37.48 24.97
C PHE A 616 1.43 -38.39 24.16
N GLU A 617 0.17 -38.02 24.06
CA GLU A 617 -0.75 -38.63 23.10
C GLU A 617 -0.62 -37.92 21.75
N VAL A 618 -0.20 -38.65 20.74
CA VAL A 618 -0.29 -38.20 19.36
C VAL A 618 -1.50 -38.90 18.76
N PHE A 619 -2.55 -38.15 18.54
CA PHE A 619 -3.78 -38.69 17.98
C PHE A 619 -3.63 -39.01 16.50
N GLU A 620 -3.83 -40.25 16.17
CA GLU A 620 -4.15 -40.70 14.83
C GLU A 620 -5.67 -40.68 14.65
N LYS A 621 -6.17 -40.59 13.46
CA LYS A 621 -7.58 -40.39 13.18
C LYS A 621 -8.46 -41.61 13.41
N PRO A 622 -9.67 -41.43 13.89
CA PRO A 622 -10.72 -42.44 13.73
C PRO A 622 -11.13 -42.58 12.25
N LYS A 623 -11.43 -43.79 11.86
CA LYS A 623 -11.89 -44.16 10.50
C LYS A 623 -13.14 -43.40 10.08
#